data_42567b688c33611ebb1116784e6140c5
#
_entry.id   42567b688c33611ebb1116784e6140c5
#
_cell.length_a   1.000
_cell.length_b   1.000
_cell.length_c   1.000
_cell.angle_alpha   90.00
_cell.angle_beta   90.00
_cell.angle_gamma   90.00
#
_symmetry.space_group_name_H-M   'P 1'
#
loop_
_entity.id
_entity.type
_entity.pdbx_description
1 polymer ?
#
loop_
_entity_poly.entity_id
_entity_poly.type
_entity_poly.pdbx_seq_one_letter_code
_entity_poly.pdbx_strand_id
1 'polypeptide(L)'
;MQASNQATVPVLECRGLERRFGGLVAVTGVNLRIERGEIFGLVGPNGSGKTTMTNAITGFFPPQVGSIWLNGHDITGMAPHKVATLGVARTFQNLALFNGMSVLDNILLGRHIHMKPGVARTALYWWLGRQDEMAHRLKVEEIIDFMQLQSVRDELVDSIPIGLKKRVELARALVAEPSFLILDEPMAGMNQEEKEYMARFILDARDERNVTVLLIEHHMDVITGICDRMMVLSYGETIGTGIPAEVMKDERVIKAYLGGAHAAH
;
A
#
# COMPACT_ATOMS: atom_id res chain seq x y z
N MET A 1 38.27 -14.74 -1.91
CA MET A 1 37.02 -14.70 -2.68
C MET A 1 36.26 -13.44 -2.24
N GLN A 2 36.37 -12.38 -3.03
CA GLN A 2 35.63 -11.14 -2.77
C GLN A 2 34.17 -11.38 -3.20
N ALA A 3 33.25 -11.44 -2.24
CA ALA A 3 31.83 -11.35 -2.52
C ALA A 3 31.56 -9.95 -3.08
N SER A 4 31.24 -9.88 -4.37
CA SER A 4 30.80 -8.67 -5.05
C SER A 4 29.51 -8.22 -4.35
N ASN A 5 29.60 -7.15 -3.57
CA ASN A 5 28.48 -6.42 -3.00
C ASN A 5 27.74 -5.71 -4.15
N GLN A 6 26.96 -6.46 -4.94
CA GLN A 6 25.98 -5.86 -5.83
C GLN A 6 24.93 -5.23 -4.95
N ALA A 7 24.99 -3.91 -4.79
CA ALA A 7 23.94 -3.16 -4.13
C ALA A 7 22.62 -3.50 -4.83
N THR A 8 21.76 -4.25 -4.14
CA THR A 8 20.43 -4.61 -4.65
C THR A 8 19.65 -3.34 -4.91
N VAL A 9 19.08 -3.23 -6.11
CA VAL A 9 18.23 -2.09 -6.47
C VAL A 9 17.00 -2.12 -5.58
N PRO A 10 16.72 -1.07 -4.80
CA PRO A 10 15.54 -1.02 -3.94
C PRO A 10 14.27 -1.03 -4.79
N VAL A 11 13.17 -1.52 -4.21
CA VAL A 11 11.86 -1.45 -4.89
C VAL A 11 11.41 -0.01 -4.97
N LEU A 12 11.55 0.76 -3.88
CA LEU A 12 11.22 2.19 -3.86
C LEU A 12 12.40 2.99 -3.29
N GLU A 13 12.72 4.08 -3.96
CA GLU A 13 13.67 5.08 -3.45
C GLU A 13 13.12 6.49 -3.69
N CYS A 14 12.99 7.25 -2.60
CA CYS A 14 12.65 8.67 -2.63
C CYS A 14 13.87 9.47 -2.18
N ARG A 15 14.25 10.48 -2.94
CA ARG A 15 15.43 11.30 -2.67
C ARG A 15 15.06 12.77 -2.51
N GLY A 16 15.23 13.31 -1.31
CA GLY A 16 15.05 14.71 -0.99
C GLY A 16 13.67 15.25 -1.32
N LEU A 17 12.59 14.49 -1.04
CA LEU A 17 11.25 14.89 -1.43
C LEU A 17 10.79 16.13 -0.66
N GLU A 18 10.31 17.12 -1.43
CA GLU A 18 9.63 18.30 -0.88
C GLU A 18 8.27 18.51 -1.55
N ARG A 19 7.29 18.84 -0.72
CA ARG A 19 5.95 19.23 -1.19
C ARG A 19 5.34 20.28 -0.29
N ARG A 20 4.82 21.34 -0.89
CA ARG A 20 4.13 22.44 -0.24
C ARG A 20 2.73 22.62 -0.82
N PHE A 21 1.80 23.04 0.00
CA PHE A 21 0.45 23.42 -0.39
C PHE A 21 0.21 24.86 0.10
N GLY A 22 0.30 25.84 -0.83
CA GLY A 22 0.32 27.25 -0.45
C GLY A 22 1.48 27.57 0.49
N GLY A 23 1.16 28.10 1.66
CA GLY A 23 2.17 28.39 2.72
C GLY A 23 2.57 27.20 3.60
N LEU A 24 1.84 26.06 3.51
CA LEU A 24 2.11 24.89 4.34
C LEU A 24 3.15 23.99 3.71
N VAL A 25 4.23 23.71 4.45
CA VAL A 25 5.21 22.68 4.08
C VAL A 25 4.71 21.33 4.57
N ALA A 26 4.30 20.47 3.64
CA ALA A 26 3.73 19.17 4.00
C ALA A 26 4.79 18.07 4.11
N VAL A 27 5.88 18.17 3.31
CA VAL A 27 7.04 17.27 3.32
C VAL A 27 8.27 18.09 2.93
N THR A 28 9.40 17.89 3.62
CA THR A 28 10.65 18.58 3.31
C THR A 28 11.86 17.65 3.49
N GLY A 29 12.67 17.53 2.43
CA GLY A 29 13.94 16.81 2.43
C GLY A 29 13.84 15.30 2.74
N VAL A 30 12.67 14.67 2.58
CA VAL A 30 12.47 13.29 2.99
C VAL A 30 13.16 12.33 2.02
N ASN A 31 13.99 11.43 2.60
CA ASN A 31 14.63 10.32 1.91
C ASN A 31 14.04 9.01 2.43
N LEU A 32 13.53 8.17 1.52
CA LEU A 32 12.94 6.86 1.85
C LEU A 32 13.54 5.81 0.93
N ARG A 33 13.93 4.67 1.50
CA ARG A 33 14.43 3.52 0.74
C ARG A 33 13.81 2.25 1.29
N ILE A 34 13.13 1.49 0.41
CA ILE A 34 12.44 0.23 0.72
C ILE A 34 13.06 -0.87 -0.13
N GLU A 35 13.54 -1.92 0.53
CA GLU A 35 14.15 -3.06 -0.14
C GLU A 35 13.08 -4.04 -0.63
N ARG A 36 13.45 -4.94 -1.55
CA ARG A 36 12.53 -5.96 -2.06
C ARG A 36 12.15 -6.97 -0.98
N GLY A 37 10.85 -7.29 -0.87
CA GLY A 37 10.32 -8.22 0.13
C GLY A 37 10.27 -7.65 1.55
N GLU A 38 10.47 -6.34 1.71
CA GLU A 38 10.39 -5.65 3.00
C GLU A 38 8.95 -5.22 3.31
N ILE A 39 8.54 -5.33 4.56
CA ILE A 39 7.39 -4.61 5.11
C ILE A 39 7.94 -3.38 5.82
N PHE A 40 7.75 -2.22 5.22
CA PHE A 40 8.25 -0.94 5.74
C PHE A 40 7.13 -0.12 6.37
N GLY A 41 7.27 0.25 7.64
CA GLY A 41 6.30 1.08 8.36
C GLY A 41 6.51 2.58 8.11
N LEU A 42 5.47 3.31 7.75
CA LEU A 42 5.45 4.77 7.70
C LEU A 42 4.50 5.29 8.77
N VAL A 43 5.03 5.87 9.82
CA VAL A 43 4.28 6.27 11.01
C VAL A 43 4.46 7.75 11.33
N GLY A 44 3.61 8.26 12.20
CA GLY A 44 3.65 9.66 12.64
C GLY A 44 2.27 10.19 13.01
N PRO A 45 2.18 11.31 13.75
CA PRO A 45 0.91 11.92 14.12
C PRO A 45 0.10 12.37 12.90
N ASN A 46 -1.17 12.72 13.11
CA ASN A 46 -2.00 13.28 12.06
C ASN A 46 -1.39 14.60 11.55
N GLY A 47 -1.41 14.79 10.23
CA GLY A 47 -0.78 15.96 9.60
C GLY A 47 0.74 15.88 9.47
N SER A 48 1.41 14.77 9.82
CA SER A 48 2.87 14.64 9.72
C SER A 48 3.41 14.52 8.29
N GLY A 49 2.55 14.35 7.27
CA GLY A 49 2.96 14.25 5.86
C GLY A 49 2.84 12.85 5.24
N LYS A 50 2.39 11.81 5.97
CA LYS A 50 2.25 10.44 5.46
C LYS A 50 1.42 10.36 4.16
N THR A 51 0.23 10.92 4.18
CA THR A 51 -0.66 10.97 2.99
C THR A 51 -0.04 11.76 1.84
N THR A 52 0.72 12.81 2.12
CA THR A 52 1.45 13.57 1.09
C THR A 52 2.54 12.71 0.45
N MET A 53 3.29 11.94 1.26
CA MET A 53 4.30 10.99 0.77
C MET A 53 3.67 9.93 -0.13
N THR A 54 2.59 9.27 0.32
CA THR A 54 1.93 8.24 -0.49
C THR A 54 1.31 8.80 -1.77
N ASN A 55 0.76 10.00 -1.73
CA ASN A 55 0.25 10.68 -2.91
C ASN A 55 1.37 11.08 -3.89
N ALA A 56 2.57 11.43 -3.39
CA ALA A 56 3.73 11.70 -4.22
C ALA A 56 4.21 10.41 -4.93
N ILE A 57 4.33 9.31 -4.19
CA ILE A 57 4.75 8.00 -4.71
C ILE A 57 3.78 7.48 -5.77
N THR A 58 2.48 7.64 -5.55
CA THR A 58 1.44 7.17 -6.48
C THR A 58 1.11 8.14 -7.60
N GLY A 59 1.79 9.30 -7.68
CA GLY A 59 1.65 10.27 -8.77
C GLY A 59 0.41 11.18 -8.68
N PHE A 60 -0.37 11.12 -7.57
CA PHE A 60 -1.51 12.03 -7.38
C PHE A 60 -1.06 13.48 -7.16
N PHE A 61 -0.01 13.67 -6.35
CA PHE A 61 0.60 14.98 -6.12
C PHE A 61 2.11 14.87 -6.25
N PRO A 62 2.69 15.09 -7.45
CA PRO A 62 4.12 14.96 -7.66
C PRO A 62 4.91 15.90 -6.73
N PRO A 63 6.12 15.51 -6.28
CA PRO A 63 6.97 16.37 -5.48
C PRO A 63 7.36 17.62 -6.27
N GLN A 64 7.62 18.72 -5.57
CA GLN A 64 8.14 19.97 -6.17
C GLN A 64 9.67 19.93 -6.25
N VAL A 65 10.32 19.20 -5.33
CA VAL A 65 11.76 18.95 -5.30
C VAL A 65 11.98 17.48 -4.99
N GLY A 66 13.09 16.94 -5.46
CA GLY A 66 13.47 15.54 -5.26
C GLY A 66 13.00 14.63 -6.37
N SER A 67 13.23 13.33 -6.19
CA SER A 67 12.90 12.30 -7.18
C SER A 67 12.40 11.01 -6.53
N ILE A 68 11.62 10.24 -7.29
CA ILE A 68 11.03 8.97 -6.86
C ILE A 68 11.39 7.90 -7.89
N TRP A 69 11.97 6.81 -7.42
CA TRP A 69 12.44 5.71 -8.25
C TRP A 69 11.75 4.41 -7.83
N LEU A 70 11.21 3.70 -8.77
CA LEU A 70 10.58 2.39 -8.58
C LEU A 70 11.37 1.34 -9.37
N ASN A 71 11.91 0.31 -8.70
CA ASN A 71 12.76 -0.71 -9.34
C ASN A 71 13.86 -0.11 -10.23
N GLY A 72 14.45 1.02 -9.83
CA GLY A 72 15.48 1.71 -10.59
C GLY A 72 14.98 2.58 -11.75
N HIS A 73 13.68 2.69 -11.97
CA HIS A 73 13.07 3.58 -12.97
C HIS A 73 12.57 4.86 -12.30
N ASP A 74 12.89 6.01 -12.88
CA ASP A 74 12.38 7.31 -12.41
C ASP A 74 10.88 7.40 -12.75
N ILE A 75 10.05 7.54 -11.70
CA ILE A 75 8.59 7.72 -11.80
C ILE A 75 8.15 9.11 -11.37
N THR A 76 9.09 10.04 -11.15
CA THR A 76 8.82 11.39 -10.64
C THR A 76 7.83 12.12 -11.57
N GLY A 77 6.70 12.54 -11.01
CA GLY A 77 5.65 13.23 -11.78
C GLY A 77 4.88 12.37 -12.79
N MET A 78 5.08 11.06 -12.77
CA MET A 78 4.32 10.13 -13.60
C MET A 78 2.85 10.08 -13.16
N ALA A 79 1.92 10.03 -14.12
CA ALA A 79 0.49 9.96 -13.83
C ALA A 79 0.11 8.65 -13.09
N PRO A 80 -0.89 8.66 -12.16
CA PRO A 80 -1.22 7.52 -11.32
C PRO A 80 -1.48 6.21 -12.07
N HIS A 81 -2.21 6.27 -13.20
CA HIS A 81 -2.50 5.07 -13.99
C HIS A 81 -1.23 4.44 -14.58
N LYS A 82 -0.19 5.23 -14.90
CA LYS A 82 1.10 4.72 -15.37
C LYS A 82 1.90 4.09 -14.23
N VAL A 83 1.88 4.72 -13.04
CA VAL A 83 2.50 4.15 -11.83
C VAL A 83 1.88 2.80 -11.49
N ALA A 84 0.54 2.69 -11.57
CA ALA A 84 -0.16 1.42 -11.36
C ALA A 84 0.29 0.32 -12.35
N THR A 85 0.48 0.64 -13.63
CA THR A 85 0.96 -0.34 -14.63
C THR A 85 2.39 -0.83 -14.40
N LEU A 86 3.17 -0.15 -13.56
CA LEU A 86 4.49 -0.59 -13.12
C LEU A 86 4.45 -1.54 -11.90
N GLY A 87 3.25 -1.96 -11.49
CA GLY A 87 3.07 -2.91 -10.39
C GLY A 87 2.94 -2.26 -9.01
N VAL A 88 2.50 -1.00 -8.94
CA VAL A 88 2.15 -0.34 -7.68
C VAL A 88 0.64 -0.45 -7.45
N ALA A 89 0.23 -1.04 -6.32
CA ALA A 89 -1.15 -0.98 -5.85
C ALA A 89 -1.25 -0.20 -4.53
N ARG A 90 -2.40 0.40 -4.28
CA ARG A 90 -2.69 1.12 -3.03
C ARG A 90 -4.10 0.84 -2.56
N THR A 91 -4.26 0.60 -1.26
CA THR A 91 -5.55 0.75 -0.56
C THR A 91 -5.71 2.20 -0.11
N PHE A 92 -6.94 2.64 0.07
CA PHE A 92 -7.23 4.01 0.53
C PHE A 92 -7.74 4.00 1.96
N GLN A 93 -7.48 5.07 2.69
CA GLN A 93 -7.93 5.25 4.09
C GLN A 93 -9.47 5.08 4.22
N ASN A 94 -10.23 5.61 3.27
CA ASN A 94 -11.66 5.36 3.17
C ASN A 94 -11.90 4.14 2.28
N LEU A 95 -12.71 3.20 2.74
CA LEU A 95 -13.10 2.02 1.98
C LEU A 95 -13.60 2.43 0.58
N ALA A 96 -12.80 2.11 -0.43
CA ALA A 96 -13.12 2.44 -1.81
C ALA A 96 -13.80 1.27 -2.53
N LEU A 97 -14.66 0.51 -1.82
CA LEU A 97 -15.45 -0.56 -2.40
C LEU A 97 -16.68 0.00 -3.15
N PHE A 98 -17.09 -0.67 -4.20
CA PHE A 98 -18.25 -0.30 -4.99
C PHE A 98 -19.51 -0.90 -4.35
N ASN A 99 -20.32 -0.03 -3.76
CA ASN A 99 -21.61 -0.38 -3.18
C ASN A 99 -22.53 -1.00 -4.24
N GLY A 100 -23.38 -1.94 -3.82
CA GLY A 100 -24.28 -2.64 -4.74
C GLY A 100 -23.63 -3.71 -5.60
N MET A 101 -22.33 -3.95 -5.47
CA MET A 101 -21.60 -5.04 -6.13
C MET A 101 -21.26 -6.15 -5.12
N SER A 102 -21.13 -7.39 -5.61
CA SER A 102 -20.68 -8.52 -4.81
C SER A 102 -19.20 -8.39 -4.40
N VAL A 103 -18.77 -9.19 -3.42
CA VAL A 103 -17.35 -9.33 -3.06
C VAL A 103 -16.53 -9.76 -4.28
N LEU A 104 -17.00 -10.78 -5.00
CA LEU A 104 -16.36 -11.28 -6.23
C LEU A 104 -16.16 -10.16 -7.26
N ASP A 105 -17.22 -9.39 -7.55
CA ASP A 105 -17.16 -8.33 -8.55
C ASP A 105 -16.23 -7.19 -8.13
N ASN A 106 -16.24 -6.83 -6.84
CA ASN A 106 -15.30 -5.83 -6.31
C ASN A 106 -13.84 -6.25 -6.46
N ILE A 107 -13.52 -7.53 -6.22
CA ILE A 107 -12.15 -8.05 -6.41
C ILE A 107 -11.82 -8.10 -7.91
N LEU A 108 -12.75 -8.52 -8.76
CA LEU A 108 -12.55 -8.60 -10.21
C LEU A 108 -12.18 -7.24 -10.82
N LEU A 109 -12.72 -6.13 -10.29
CA LEU A 109 -12.32 -4.78 -10.73
C LEU A 109 -10.82 -4.51 -10.57
N GLY A 110 -10.15 -5.14 -9.59
CA GLY A 110 -8.69 -5.03 -9.43
C GLY A 110 -7.90 -5.58 -10.62
N ARG A 111 -8.49 -6.48 -11.43
CA ARG A 111 -7.87 -7.01 -12.65
C ARG A 111 -7.94 -6.06 -13.84
N HIS A 112 -8.68 -4.95 -13.74
CA HIS A 112 -8.88 -4.02 -14.87
C HIS A 112 -7.57 -3.48 -15.47
N ILE A 113 -6.53 -3.29 -14.66
CA ILE A 113 -5.20 -2.86 -15.13
C ILE A 113 -4.54 -3.85 -16.11
N HIS A 114 -4.91 -5.12 -16.06
CA HIS A 114 -4.41 -6.16 -16.96
C HIS A 114 -5.31 -6.39 -18.18
N MET A 115 -6.51 -5.79 -18.20
CA MET A 115 -7.43 -5.86 -19.33
C MET A 115 -6.99 -4.87 -20.41
N LYS A 116 -6.50 -5.35 -21.55
CA LYS A 116 -6.09 -4.49 -22.65
C LYS A 116 -7.33 -3.91 -23.34
N PRO A 117 -7.53 -2.58 -23.36
CA PRO A 117 -8.61 -1.98 -24.14
C PRO A 117 -8.30 -2.13 -25.62
N GLY A 118 -9.18 -2.82 -26.35
CA GLY A 118 -9.03 -3.01 -27.79
C GLY A 118 -10.38 -3.13 -28.49
N VAL A 119 -10.91 -2.02 -29.01
CA VAL A 119 -12.18 -1.99 -29.77
C VAL A 119 -12.13 -2.92 -30.98
N ALA A 120 -10.95 -3.15 -31.59
CA ALA A 120 -10.76 -4.08 -32.70
C ALA A 120 -10.84 -5.57 -32.30
N ARG A 121 -10.66 -5.91 -31.00
CA ARG A 121 -10.82 -7.28 -30.47
C ARG A 121 -12.28 -7.65 -30.22
N THR A 122 -13.17 -6.69 -30.08
CA THR A 122 -14.58 -6.94 -29.76
C THR A 122 -15.30 -7.73 -30.87
N ALA A 123 -14.90 -7.61 -32.10
CA ALA A 123 -15.47 -8.39 -33.23
C ALA A 123 -14.89 -9.81 -33.35
N LEU A 124 -13.65 -10.06 -32.87
CA LEU A 124 -13.03 -11.40 -32.75
C LEU A 124 -13.28 -12.04 -31.39
N TYR A 125 -14.05 -11.38 -30.54
CA TYR A 125 -14.17 -11.55 -29.09
C TYR A 125 -14.88 -12.83 -28.64
N TRP A 126 -15.59 -13.51 -29.52
CA TRP A 126 -16.38 -14.67 -29.12
C TRP A 126 -15.55 -15.92 -28.79
N TRP A 127 -14.30 -15.98 -29.25
CA TRP A 127 -13.47 -17.17 -29.04
C TRP A 127 -12.22 -16.89 -28.16
N LEU A 128 -11.54 -15.77 -28.34
CA LEU A 128 -10.31 -15.40 -27.60
C LEU A 128 -10.62 -14.70 -26.25
N GLY A 129 -11.70 -13.94 -26.16
CA GLY A 129 -12.10 -13.25 -24.95
C GLY A 129 -12.51 -14.19 -23.80
N ARG A 130 -13.00 -15.37 -24.12
CA ARG A 130 -13.40 -16.39 -23.13
C ARG A 130 -12.21 -16.97 -22.35
N GLN A 131 -11.06 -17.11 -22.97
CA GLN A 131 -9.87 -17.65 -22.32
C GLN A 131 -9.24 -16.60 -21.40
N ASP A 132 -9.14 -15.33 -21.82
CA ASP A 132 -8.62 -14.23 -21.00
C ASP A 132 -9.54 -13.98 -19.79
N GLU A 133 -10.87 -13.99 -19.99
CA GLU A 133 -11.84 -13.84 -18.90
C GLU A 133 -11.75 -15.00 -17.89
N MET A 134 -11.60 -16.25 -18.37
CA MET A 134 -11.46 -17.41 -17.50
C MET A 134 -10.15 -17.32 -16.68
N ALA A 135 -9.04 -16.88 -17.29
CA ALA A 135 -7.79 -16.67 -16.60
C ALA A 135 -7.90 -15.59 -15.51
N HIS A 136 -8.60 -14.47 -15.79
CA HIS A 136 -8.84 -13.44 -14.78
C HIS A 136 -9.72 -13.96 -13.64
N ARG A 137 -10.76 -14.74 -13.93
CA ARG A 137 -11.62 -15.34 -12.89
C ARG A 137 -10.85 -16.32 -12.01
N LEU A 138 -9.98 -17.16 -12.57
CA LEU A 138 -9.15 -18.08 -11.78
C LEU A 138 -8.25 -17.31 -10.80
N LYS A 139 -7.67 -16.19 -11.23
CA LYS A 139 -6.86 -15.33 -10.34
C LYS A 139 -7.69 -14.69 -9.23
N VAL A 140 -8.94 -14.34 -9.51
CA VAL A 140 -9.84 -13.80 -8.48
C VAL A 140 -10.20 -14.88 -7.47
N GLU A 141 -10.51 -16.11 -7.93
CA GLU A 141 -10.79 -17.23 -7.02
C GLU A 141 -9.58 -17.57 -6.14
N GLU A 142 -8.36 -17.57 -6.72
CA GLU A 142 -7.12 -17.77 -5.97
C GLU A 142 -6.95 -16.72 -4.84
N ILE A 143 -7.31 -15.46 -5.11
CA ILE A 143 -7.25 -14.39 -4.11
C ILE A 143 -8.39 -14.52 -3.08
N ILE A 144 -9.59 -14.93 -3.50
CA ILE A 144 -10.71 -15.19 -2.59
C ILE A 144 -10.32 -16.29 -1.59
N ASP A 145 -9.70 -17.36 -2.08
CA ASP A 145 -9.20 -18.46 -1.25
C ASP A 145 -8.09 -17.98 -0.30
N PHE A 146 -7.09 -17.28 -0.83
CA PHE A 146 -5.99 -16.72 -0.05
C PHE A 146 -6.49 -15.80 1.08
N MET A 147 -7.48 -14.97 0.81
CA MET A 147 -8.07 -14.04 1.79
C MET A 147 -9.20 -14.66 2.61
N GLN A 148 -9.50 -15.96 2.43
CA GLN A 148 -10.58 -16.70 3.11
C GLN A 148 -11.94 -15.97 3.01
N LEU A 149 -12.33 -15.58 1.80
CA LEU A 149 -13.57 -14.85 1.50
C LEU A 149 -14.65 -15.72 0.84
N GLN A 150 -14.45 -17.05 0.78
CA GLN A 150 -15.34 -17.98 0.05
C GLN A 150 -16.78 -17.89 0.53
N SER A 151 -16.99 -17.80 1.86
CA SER A 151 -18.32 -17.80 2.47
C SER A 151 -19.15 -16.57 2.14
N VAL A 152 -18.50 -15.46 1.74
CA VAL A 152 -19.16 -14.17 1.45
C VAL A 152 -18.95 -13.71 0.02
N ARG A 153 -18.38 -14.55 -0.85
CA ARG A 153 -17.97 -14.17 -2.21
C ARG A 153 -19.10 -13.58 -3.06
N ASP A 154 -20.31 -14.08 -2.91
CA ASP A 154 -21.49 -13.68 -3.68
C ASP A 154 -22.36 -12.65 -2.94
N GLU A 155 -21.99 -12.30 -1.68
CA GLU A 155 -22.69 -11.28 -0.90
C GLU A 155 -22.36 -9.86 -1.40
N LEU A 156 -23.31 -8.95 -1.24
CA LEU A 156 -23.07 -7.53 -1.49
C LEU A 156 -22.10 -6.98 -0.44
N VAL A 157 -21.12 -6.16 -0.86
CA VAL A 157 -20.15 -5.57 0.08
C VAL A 157 -20.82 -4.71 1.14
N ASP A 158 -22.01 -4.19 0.89
CA ASP A 158 -22.74 -3.36 1.87
C ASP A 158 -23.21 -4.18 3.07
N SER A 159 -23.51 -5.47 2.89
CA SER A 159 -24.06 -6.35 3.93
C SER A 159 -23.01 -6.98 4.85
N ILE A 160 -21.74 -7.01 4.46
CA ILE A 160 -20.70 -7.68 5.24
C ILE A 160 -20.06 -6.75 6.29
N PRO A 161 -19.52 -7.31 7.41
CA PRO A 161 -18.83 -6.55 8.46
C PRO A 161 -17.60 -5.80 7.97
N ILE A 162 -17.18 -4.77 8.73
CA ILE A 162 -16.06 -3.89 8.38
C ILE A 162 -14.75 -4.66 8.19
N GLY A 163 -14.46 -5.65 9.04
CA GLY A 163 -13.27 -6.47 8.93
C GLY A 163 -13.21 -7.25 7.60
N LEU A 164 -14.35 -7.81 7.14
CA LEU A 164 -14.43 -8.45 5.83
C LEU A 164 -14.30 -7.45 4.68
N LYS A 165 -14.90 -6.24 4.80
CA LYS A 165 -14.73 -5.17 3.81
C LYS A 165 -13.26 -4.80 3.62
N LYS A 166 -12.50 -4.68 4.71
CA LYS A 166 -11.06 -4.40 4.67
C LYS A 166 -10.26 -5.54 4.02
N ARG A 167 -10.67 -6.80 4.26
CA ARG A 167 -10.09 -7.96 3.55
C ARG A 167 -10.39 -7.94 2.06
N VAL A 168 -11.60 -7.56 1.65
CA VAL A 168 -11.97 -7.39 0.23
C VAL A 168 -11.15 -6.28 -0.42
N GLU A 169 -10.90 -5.18 0.28
CA GLU A 169 -10.04 -4.09 -0.21
C GLU A 169 -8.61 -4.55 -0.45
N LEU A 170 -8.03 -5.31 0.50
CA LEU A 170 -6.70 -5.92 0.34
C LEU A 170 -6.69 -6.94 -0.81
N ALA A 171 -7.72 -7.81 -0.90
CA ALA A 171 -7.88 -8.76 -1.99
C ALA A 171 -7.90 -8.07 -3.37
N ARG A 172 -8.65 -6.97 -3.50
CA ARG A 172 -8.72 -6.17 -4.73
C ARG A 172 -7.38 -5.55 -5.10
N ALA A 173 -6.55 -5.16 -4.13
CA ALA A 173 -5.21 -4.67 -4.39
C ALA A 173 -4.26 -5.81 -4.80
N LEU A 174 -4.34 -6.97 -4.15
CA LEU A 174 -3.49 -8.14 -4.42
C LEU A 174 -3.79 -8.84 -5.75
N VAL A 175 -5.06 -8.86 -6.18
CA VAL A 175 -5.43 -9.49 -7.46
C VAL A 175 -4.81 -8.78 -8.66
N ALA A 176 -4.36 -7.53 -8.49
CA ALA A 176 -3.57 -6.80 -9.47
C ALA A 176 -2.13 -7.32 -9.60
N GLU A 177 -1.73 -8.33 -8.81
CA GLU A 177 -0.38 -8.91 -8.77
C GLU A 177 0.72 -7.83 -8.62
N PRO A 178 0.62 -6.94 -7.59
CA PRO A 178 1.56 -5.84 -7.43
C PRO A 178 2.92 -6.34 -6.97
N SER A 179 4.00 -5.68 -7.41
CA SER A 179 5.34 -5.84 -6.83
C SER A 179 5.54 -4.93 -5.60
N PHE A 180 4.77 -3.84 -5.52
CA PHE A 180 4.81 -2.88 -4.43
C PHE A 180 3.38 -2.48 -4.01
N LEU A 181 3.05 -2.70 -2.75
CA LEU A 181 1.72 -2.47 -2.18
C LEU A 181 1.80 -1.41 -1.09
N ILE A 182 0.97 -0.38 -1.20
CA ILE A 182 0.81 0.66 -0.19
C ILE A 182 -0.50 0.41 0.55
N LEU A 183 -0.42 0.16 1.86
CA LEU A 183 -1.56 -0.05 2.74
C LEU A 183 -1.74 1.17 3.65
N ASP A 184 -2.86 1.87 3.48
CA ASP A 184 -3.17 3.11 4.20
C ASP A 184 -4.20 2.83 5.30
N GLU A 185 -3.75 2.65 6.54
CA GLU A 185 -4.53 2.30 7.73
C GLU A 185 -5.46 1.08 7.52
N PRO A 186 -4.91 -0.07 7.07
CA PRO A 186 -5.74 -1.22 6.72
C PRO A 186 -6.49 -1.81 7.92
N MET A 187 -6.06 -1.53 9.14
CA MET A 187 -6.63 -2.09 10.38
C MET A 187 -7.57 -1.12 11.12
N ALA A 188 -7.86 0.05 10.53
CA ALA A 188 -8.76 1.01 11.14
C ALA A 188 -10.18 0.44 11.29
N GLY A 189 -10.76 0.56 12.50
CA GLY A 189 -12.11 0.07 12.82
C GLY A 189 -12.21 -1.43 13.10
N MET A 190 -11.10 -2.17 13.10
CA MET A 190 -11.04 -3.60 13.42
C MET A 190 -10.86 -3.85 14.92
N ASN A 191 -11.46 -4.94 15.41
CA ASN A 191 -11.15 -5.47 16.74
C ASN A 191 -9.77 -6.17 16.76
N GLN A 192 -9.31 -6.62 17.93
CA GLN A 192 -7.97 -7.18 18.08
C GLN A 192 -7.76 -8.46 17.24
N GLU A 193 -8.72 -9.36 17.22
CA GLU A 193 -8.65 -10.61 16.46
C GLU A 193 -8.59 -10.34 14.94
N GLU A 194 -9.42 -9.41 14.45
CA GLU A 194 -9.42 -8.99 13.05
C GLU A 194 -8.09 -8.35 12.62
N LYS A 195 -7.44 -7.58 13.52
CA LYS A 195 -6.11 -7.01 13.28
C LYS A 195 -5.04 -8.09 13.16
N GLU A 196 -5.09 -9.11 14.01
CA GLU A 196 -4.17 -10.25 13.95
C GLU A 196 -4.30 -11.03 12.63
N TYR A 197 -5.54 -11.28 12.18
CA TYR A 197 -5.78 -11.88 10.87
C TYR A 197 -5.26 -10.99 9.73
N MET A 198 -5.52 -9.69 9.77
CA MET A 198 -5.04 -8.77 8.75
C MET A 198 -3.50 -8.72 8.70
N ALA A 199 -2.84 -8.69 9.86
CA ALA A 199 -1.39 -8.74 9.98
C ALA A 199 -0.83 -10.02 9.33
N ARG A 200 -1.48 -11.18 9.58
CA ARG A 200 -1.12 -12.46 8.95
C ARG A 200 -1.24 -12.38 7.43
N PHE A 201 -2.36 -11.88 6.88
CA PHE A 201 -2.52 -11.75 5.43
C PHE A 201 -1.48 -10.84 4.78
N ILE A 202 -1.02 -9.79 5.49
CA ILE A 202 0.06 -8.91 5.02
C ILE A 202 1.39 -9.67 5.00
N LEU A 203 1.70 -10.46 6.03
CA LEU A 203 2.89 -11.31 6.07
C LEU A 203 2.86 -12.37 4.97
N ASP A 204 1.74 -13.07 4.80
CA ASP A 204 1.55 -14.10 3.78
C ASP A 204 1.66 -13.49 2.35
N ALA A 205 1.16 -12.27 2.14
CA ALA A 205 1.33 -11.55 0.87
C ALA A 205 2.81 -11.25 0.56
N ARG A 206 3.61 -10.88 1.57
CA ARG A 206 5.07 -10.73 1.41
C ARG A 206 5.72 -12.07 1.09
N ASP A 207 5.46 -13.09 1.88
CA ASP A 207 6.22 -14.35 1.89
C ASP A 207 5.83 -15.26 0.71
N GLU A 208 4.54 -15.39 0.40
CA GLU A 208 4.02 -16.30 -0.63
C GLU A 208 3.88 -15.64 -2.00
N ARG A 209 3.67 -14.31 -2.04
CA ARG A 209 3.46 -13.55 -3.29
C ARG A 209 4.57 -12.59 -3.64
N ASN A 210 5.66 -12.55 -2.83
CA ASN A 210 6.81 -11.67 -3.02
C ASN A 210 6.44 -10.17 -3.14
N VAL A 211 5.43 -9.73 -2.41
CA VAL A 211 4.98 -8.34 -2.41
C VAL A 211 5.81 -7.54 -1.41
N THR A 212 6.36 -6.41 -1.85
CA THR A 212 6.97 -5.42 -0.96
C THR A 212 5.89 -4.49 -0.45
N VAL A 213 5.86 -4.20 0.85
CA VAL A 213 4.75 -3.46 1.47
C VAL A 213 5.23 -2.16 2.12
N LEU A 214 4.57 -1.06 1.82
CA LEU A 214 4.60 0.17 2.61
C LEU A 214 3.32 0.23 3.45
N LEU A 215 3.47 0.04 4.76
CA LEU A 215 2.38 0.03 5.72
C LEU A 215 2.29 1.36 6.46
N ILE A 216 1.19 2.09 6.28
CA ILE A 216 0.88 3.28 7.06
C ILE A 216 -0.06 2.86 8.18
N GLU A 217 0.39 2.97 9.41
CA GLU A 217 -0.38 2.63 10.60
C GLU A 217 -0.03 3.56 11.76
N HIS A 218 -0.95 3.67 12.71
CA HIS A 218 -0.74 4.38 13.97
C HIS A 218 -0.73 3.43 15.18
N HIS A 219 -1.05 2.16 14.97
CA HIS A 219 -0.98 1.10 15.98
C HIS A 219 0.45 0.57 16.07
N MET A 220 1.19 0.97 17.12
CA MET A 220 2.61 0.63 17.27
C MET A 220 2.85 -0.87 17.51
N ASP A 221 1.92 -1.57 18.14
CA ASP A 221 1.93 -3.03 18.31
C ASP A 221 1.98 -3.76 16.96
N VAL A 222 1.21 -3.30 16.00
CA VAL A 222 1.23 -3.84 14.63
C VAL A 222 2.58 -3.56 13.97
N ILE A 223 3.03 -2.29 13.99
CA ILE A 223 4.28 -1.89 13.35
C ILE A 223 5.47 -2.67 13.92
N THR A 224 5.55 -2.80 15.25
CA THR A 224 6.63 -3.56 15.90
C THR A 224 6.54 -5.07 15.67
N GLY A 225 5.33 -5.57 15.38
CA GLY A 225 5.06 -7.00 15.18
C GLY A 225 5.37 -7.50 13.77
N ILE A 226 5.19 -6.68 12.72
CA ILE A 226 5.29 -7.15 11.33
C ILE A 226 6.22 -6.35 10.43
N CYS A 227 6.64 -5.12 10.82
CA CYS A 227 7.53 -4.32 9.98
C CYS A 227 9.00 -4.65 10.24
N ASP A 228 9.77 -4.82 9.17
CA ASP A 228 11.22 -5.00 9.22
C ASP A 228 11.94 -3.70 9.60
N ARG A 229 11.50 -2.61 9.00
CA ARG A 229 11.98 -1.25 9.29
C ARG A 229 10.81 -0.28 9.27
N MET A 230 11.04 0.89 9.89
CA MET A 230 10.06 1.97 9.90
C MET A 230 10.70 3.35 9.75
N MET A 231 9.91 4.30 9.32
CA MET A 231 10.21 5.72 9.33
C MET A 231 9.13 6.47 10.10
N VAL A 232 9.58 7.40 10.94
CA VAL A 232 8.68 8.30 11.66
C VAL A 232 8.74 9.69 11.04
N LEU A 233 7.58 10.17 10.59
CA LEU A 233 7.40 11.55 10.13
C LEU A 233 6.79 12.42 11.22
N SER A 234 7.28 13.65 11.33
CA SER A 234 6.71 14.69 12.17
C SER A 234 6.86 16.04 11.45
N TYR A 235 5.75 16.77 11.28
CA TYR A 235 5.72 18.08 10.58
C TYR A 235 6.42 18.07 9.21
N GLY A 236 6.29 16.98 8.48
CA GLY A 236 6.87 16.82 7.13
C GLY A 236 8.35 16.41 7.11
N GLU A 237 8.97 16.17 8.24
CA GLU A 237 10.38 15.77 8.36
C GLU A 237 10.52 14.36 8.93
N THR A 238 11.61 13.69 8.56
CA THR A 238 11.97 12.39 9.15
C THR A 238 12.63 12.61 10.50
N ILE A 239 12.03 12.09 11.57
CA ILE A 239 12.59 12.18 12.93
C ILE A 239 13.25 10.90 13.42
N GLY A 240 13.00 9.77 12.76
CA GLY A 240 13.62 8.47 13.05
C GLY A 240 13.43 7.50 11.91
N THR A 241 14.42 6.64 11.65
CA THR A 241 14.35 5.54 10.67
C THR A 241 15.22 4.38 11.16
N GLY A 242 14.71 3.16 11.05
CA GLY A 242 15.43 1.95 11.45
C GLY A 242 14.51 0.82 11.87
N ILE A 243 15.05 -0.13 12.62
CA ILE A 243 14.29 -1.23 13.21
C ILE A 243 13.28 -0.66 14.22
N PRO A 244 12.00 -1.10 14.21
CA PRO A 244 10.96 -0.51 15.05
C PRO A 244 11.33 -0.45 16.54
N ALA A 245 11.90 -1.54 17.10
CA ALA A 245 12.30 -1.60 18.51
C ALA A 245 13.40 -0.60 18.91
N GLU A 246 14.21 -0.14 17.96
CA GLU A 246 15.25 0.87 18.19
C GLU A 246 14.69 2.29 18.03
N VAL A 247 13.93 2.53 16.95
CA VAL A 247 13.32 3.83 16.64
C VAL A 247 12.37 4.28 17.76
N MET A 248 11.64 3.32 18.35
CA MET A 248 10.73 3.62 19.49
C MET A 248 11.43 4.02 20.78
N LYS A 249 12.76 3.89 20.88
CA LYS A 249 13.56 4.38 22.03
C LYS A 249 14.10 5.79 21.82
N ASP A 250 14.01 6.33 20.60
CA ASP A 250 14.48 7.71 20.33
C ASP A 250 13.57 8.72 21.04
N GLU A 251 14.17 9.59 21.86
CA GLU A 251 13.43 10.61 22.61
C GLU A 251 12.63 11.56 21.72
N ARG A 252 13.09 11.84 20.49
CA ARG A 252 12.38 12.71 19.53
C ARG A 252 11.09 12.05 19.08
N VAL A 253 11.14 10.72 18.85
CA VAL A 253 9.98 9.90 18.47
C VAL A 253 8.99 9.85 19.63
N ILE A 254 9.46 9.55 20.84
CA ILE A 254 8.63 9.51 22.05
C ILE A 254 7.93 10.86 22.26
N LYS A 255 8.66 11.97 22.17
CA LYS A 255 8.09 13.32 22.33
C LYS A 255 7.05 13.66 21.27
N ALA A 256 7.25 13.25 20.03
CA ALA A 256 6.30 13.49 18.94
C ALA A 256 4.94 12.77 19.15
N TYR A 257 4.97 11.58 19.77
CA TYR A 257 3.76 10.83 20.11
C TYR A 257 3.10 11.31 21.41
N LEU A 258 3.89 11.62 22.45
CA LEU A 258 3.36 12.11 23.74
C LEU A 258 2.89 13.58 23.63
N GLY A 259 3.58 14.41 22.84
CA GLY A 259 3.19 15.81 22.61
C GLY A 259 1.88 15.98 21.84
N GLY A 260 1.54 15.03 20.97
CA GLY A 260 0.25 15.02 20.25
C GLY A 260 -0.97 14.71 21.14
N ALA A 261 -0.77 14.03 22.26
CA ALA A 261 -1.85 13.72 23.21
C ALA A 261 -2.32 14.94 24.03
N HIS A 262 -1.53 16.01 24.10
CA HIS A 262 -1.87 17.23 24.86
C HIS A 262 -2.42 18.38 23.99
N ALA A 263 -2.46 18.23 22.66
CA ALA A 263 -2.98 19.26 21.75
C ALA A 263 -4.44 19.05 21.30
N ALA A 264 -5.13 18.06 21.86
CA ALA A 264 -6.52 17.69 21.52
C ALA A 264 -7.47 17.93 22.70
N HIS A 265 -7.38 19.13 23.33
CA HIS A 265 -8.42 19.65 24.25
C HIS A 265 -8.79 21.08 23.91
#